data_18721ef5f64a914559586d11304d7f40
#
_entry.id   18721ef5f64a914559586d11304d7f40
#
_cell.length_a   1.000
_cell.length_b   1.000
_cell.length_c   1.000
_cell.angle_alpha   90.00
_cell.angle_beta   90.00
_cell.angle_gamma   90.00
#
_symmetry.space_group_name_H-M   'P 1'
#
loop_
_entity.id
_entity.type
_entity.pdbx_description
1 polymer ?
#
loop_
_entity_poly.entity_id
_entity_poly.type
_entity_poly.pdbx_seq_one_letter_code
_entity_poly.pdbx_strand_id
1 'polypeptide(L)'
;VAVPEIAEPAAGGASAQPPGTTVVRPTDDRAVQQLSDAAAIAASSRALGLLRFDWRAILPGWQIRFLPGRSGLRGATYPDRRVIEIYVRSSDTPAELAHVVAHELGHAVDVSRLDDADRAVWKTARGIGAGVAWFPNGSAVPDYSTPAGDWAESFAHWHVGSDWFSKLGPPPDAGQVALMARLAGLG
;
A
#
# COMPACT_ATOMS: atom_id res chain seq x y z
N VAL A 1 -10.63 9.00 -8.02
CA VAL A 1 -9.25 9.51 -8.12
C VAL A 1 -8.36 8.30 -7.94
N ALA A 2 -7.55 7.94 -8.95
CA ALA A 2 -6.56 6.89 -8.79
C ALA A 2 -5.46 7.42 -7.87
N VAL A 3 -5.15 6.68 -6.81
CA VAL A 3 -4.02 6.99 -5.95
C VAL A 3 -2.74 6.69 -6.75
N PRO A 4 -1.77 7.60 -6.82
CA PRO A 4 -0.61 7.42 -7.65
C PRO A 4 0.26 6.24 -7.21
N GLU A 5 0.78 5.60 -8.18
CA GLU A 5 1.63 4.43 -8.28
C GLU A 5 2.97 4.59 -7.55
N ILE A 6 3.43 3.54 -6.90
CA ILE A 6 4.80 3.43 -6.39
C ILE A 6 5.73 3.16 -7.59
N ALA A 7 6.46 4.16 -8.05
CA ALA A 7 7.46 4.01 -9.10
C ALA A 7 8.85 3.74 -8.50
N GLU A 8 9.41 2.56 -8.76
CA GLU A 8 10.85 2.32 -8.60
C GLU A 8 11.64 2.87 -9.78
N PRO A 9 12.92 3.27 -9.61
CA PRO A 9 13.79 3.61 -10.73
C PRO A 9 13.99 2.39 -11.65
N ALA A 10 13.82 2.59 -12.95
CA ALA A 10 13.82 1.58 -13.98
C ALA A 10 15.11 0.75 -14.01
N ALA A 11 14.97 -0.56 -13.77
CA ALA A 11 15.89 -1.55 -14.31
C ALA A 11 15.19 -2.22 -15.49
N GLY A 12 15.71 -2.04 -16.69
CA GLY A 12 15.09 -2.46 -17.94
C GLY A 12 14.96 -3.98 -18.07
N GLY A 13 13.84 -4.42 -18.60
CA GLY A 13 13.59 -5.78 -19.03
C GLY A 13 12.13 -5.96 -19.41
N ALA A 14 11.81 -5.87 -20.70
CA ALA A 14 10.50 -6.25 -21.21
C ALA A 14 10.32 -7.75 -21.07
N SER A 15 9.38 -8.20 -20.22
CA SER A 15 8.97 -9.59 -20.15
C SER A 15 7.57 -9.74 -20.70
N ALA A 16 7.43 -10.59 -21.74
CA ALA A 16 6.17 -10.93 -22.36
C ALA A 16 5.24 -11.64 -21.34
N GLN A 17 3.98 -11.30 -21.38
CA GLN A 17 2.93 -11.89 -20.54
C GLN A 17 2.72 -13.38 -20.92
N PRO A 18 2.85 -14.34 -19.99
CA PRO A 18 2.56 -15.73 -20.29
C PRO A 18 1.04 -15.95 -20.39
N PRO A 19 0.57 -16.84 -21.28
CA PRO A 19 -0.84 -17.23 -21.35
C PRO A 19 -1.19 -18.16 -20.17
N GLY A 20 -2.33 -17.91 -19.55
CA GLY A 20 -2.95 -18.82 -18.58
C GLY A 20 -2.78 -18.44 -17.13
N THR A 21 -3.51 -17.40 -16.69
CA THR A 21 -3.62 -17.06 -15.26
C THR A 21 -4.68 -17.92 -14.59
N THR A 22 -4.27 -18.80 -13.68
CA THR A 22 -5.22 -19.56 -12.85
C THR A 22 -5.66 -18.71 -11.66
N VAL A 23 -6.94 -18.44 -11.57
CA VAL A 23 -7.52 -17.76 -10.40
C VAL A 23 -7.62 -18.76 -9.25
N VAL A 24 -6.78 -18.62 -8.23
CA VAL A 24 -6.94 -19.35 -6.97
C VAL A 24 -7.75 -18.47 -6.03
N ARG A 25 -8.95 -18.92 -5.68
CA ARG A 25 -9.75 -18.25 -4.64
C ARG A 25 -9.28 -18.74 -3.28
N PRO A 26 -8.72 -17.88 -2.41
CA PRO A 26 -8.59 -18.19 -1.01
C PRO A 26 -9.98 -18.37 -0.40
N THR A 27 -10.07 -19.06 0.73
CA THR A 27 -11.33 -19.17 1.52
C THR A 27 -11.84 -17.81 2.00
N ASP A 28 -11.08 -16.76 1.81
CA ASP A 28 -11.41 -15.38 2.08
C ASP A 28 -11.62 -14.64 0.76
N ASP A 29 -12.86 -14.30 0.44
CA ASP A 29 -13.27 -13.59 -0.79
C ASP A 29 -12.64 -12.21 -0.96
N ARG A 30 -11.91 -11.69 0.03
CA ARG A 30 -11.32 -10.35 0.03
C ARG A 30 -9.87 -10.32 -0.46
N ALA A 31 -9.18 -11.48 -0.45
CA ALA A 31 -7.83 -11.60 -1.04
C ALA A 31 -7.88 -12.63 -2.16
N VAL A 32 -7.72 -12.18 -3.40
CA VAL A 32 -7.79 -12.99 -4.61
C VAL A 32 -6.41 -13.07 -5.24
N GLN A 33 -5.93 -14.30 -5.48
CA GLN A 33 -4.63 -14.51 -6.13
C GLN A 33 -4.84 -14.92 -7.59
N GLN A 34 -4.25 -14.15 -8.50
CA GLN A 34 -4.22 -14.42 -9.93
C GLN A 34 -2.82 -14.86 -10.40
N LEU A 35 -2.13 -15.62 -9.56
CA LEU A 35 -0.78 -16.08 -9.78
C LEU A 35 -0.78 -17.55 -10.19
N SER A 36 0.09 -17.92 -11.11
CA SER A 36 0.33 -19.32 -11.51
C SER A 36 1.55 -19.93 -10.80
N ASP A 37 2.44 -19.10 -10.27
CA ASP A 37 3.64 -19.53 -9.54
C ASP A 37 3.30 -19.88 -8.10
N ALA A 38 3.53 -21.14 -7.71
CA ALA A 38 3.26 -21.64 -6.36
C ALA A 38 4.09 -20.93 -5.28
N ALA A 39 5.33 -20.52 -5.59
CA ALA A 39 6.18 -19.78 -4.66
C ALA A 39 5.62 -18.38 -4.42
N ALA A 40 5.17 -17.68 -5.48
CA ALA A 40 4.54 -16.37 -5.40
C ALA A 40 3.21 -16.43 -4.63
N ILE A 41 2.39 -17.45 -4.85
CA ILE A 41 1.15 -17.71 -4.09
C ILE A 41 1.47 -17.88 -2.60
N ALA A 42 2.46 -18.71 -2.28
CA ALA A 42 2.87 -18.96 -0.90
C ALA A 42 3.45 -17.71 -0.22
N ALA A 43 4.24 -16.91 -0.95
CA ALA A 43 4.78 -15.64 -0.45
C ALA A 43 3.66 -14.63 -0.15
N SER A 44 2.69 -14.50 -1.06
CA SER A 44 1.53 -13.61 -0.89
C SER A 44 0.67 -14.00 0.33
N SER A 45 0.44 -15.30 0.52
CA SER A 45 -0.31 -15.81 1.68
C SER A 45 0.43 -15.53 2.99
N ARG A 46 1.76 -15.73 3.02
CA ARG A 46 2.58 -15.40 4.18
C ARG A 46 2.64 -13.90 4.45
N ALA A 47 2.68 -13.07 3.41
CA ALA A 47 2.67 -11.62 3.54
C ALA A 47 1.42 -11.11 4.28
N LEU A 48 0.24 -11.63 3.93
CA LEU A 48 -1.00 -11.30 4.65
C LEU A 48 -0.96 -11.71 6.13
N GLY A 49 -0.31 -12.82 6.45
CA GLY A 49 -0.11 -13.28 7.83
C GLY A 49 0.86 -12.42 8.67
N LEU A 50 1.66 -11.56 8.04
CA LEU A 50 2.58 -10.64 8.73
C LEU A 50 1.91 -9.32 9.13
N LEU A 51 0.71 -9.02 8.64
CA LEU A 51 -0.02 -7.82 9.02
C LEU A 51 -0.47 -7.91 10.48
N ARG A 52 -0.18 -6.87 11.27
CA ARG A 52 -0.48 -6.82 12.71
C ARG A 52 -1.87 -6.27 13.04
N PHE A 53 -2.78 -6.26 12.07
CA PHE A 53 -4.14 -5.75 12.26
C PHE A 53 -5.12 -6.47 11.34
N ASP A 54 -6.39 -6.50 11.74
CA ASP A 54 -7.47 -7.03 10.90
C ASP A 54 -7.96 -5.95 9.91
N TRP A 55 -7.28 -5.89 8.76
CA TRP A 55 -7.65 -4.94 7.71
C TRP A 55 -9.10 -5.15 7.19
N ARG A 56 -9.64 -6.37 7.33
CA ARG A 56 -10.99 -6.71 6.87
C ARG A 56 -12.06 -6.02 7.71
N ALA A 57 -11.82 -5.92 9.00
CA ALA A 57 -12.71 -5.19 9.91
C ALA A 57 -12.67 -3.68 9.64
N ILE A 58 -11.48 -3.14 9.29
CA ILE A 58 -11.27 -1.71 9.08
C ILE A 58 -11.78 -1.25 7.72
N LEU A 59 -11.60 -2.06 6.69
CA LEU A 59 -11.91 -1.77 5.29
C LEU A 59 -12.98 -2.72 4.74
N PRO A 60 -14.23 -2.63 5.22
CA PRO A 60 -15.31 -3.49 4.76
C PRO A 60 -15.58 -3.27 3.26
N GLY A 61 -15.65 -4.39 2.51
CA GLY A 61 -15.90 -4.37 1.08
C GLY A 61 -14.66 -4.18 0.20
N TRP A 62 -13.48 -3.91 0.77
CA TRP A 62 -12.24 -3.88 0.01
C TRP A 62 -11.74 -5.29 -0.33
N GLN A 63 -11.03 -5.41 -1.44
CA GLN A 63 -10.39 -6.64 -1.91
C GLN A 63 -8.91 -6.39 -2.17
N ILE A 64 -8.07 -7.38 -1.85
CA ILE A 64 -6.66 -7.40 -2.24
C ILE A 64 -6.50 -8.45 -3.35
N ARG A 65 -5.89 -8.06 -4.47
CA ARG A 65 -5.59 -8.94 -5.60
C ARG A 65 -4.09 -9.05 -5.76
N PHE A 66 -3.59 -10.28 -5.79
CA PHE A 66 -2.19 -10.54 -6.11
C PHE A 66 -2.09 -10.91 -7.58
N LEU A 67 -1.30 -10.15 -8.33
CA LEU A 67 -1.15 -10.21 -9.77
C LEU A 67 0.32 -10.50 -10.13
N PRO A 68 0.59 -11.06 -11.32
CA PRO A 68 1.97 -11.16 -11.82
C PRO A 68 2.68 -9.81 -11.85
N GLY A 69 3.98 -9.82 -11.56
CA GLY A 69 4.81 -8.62 -11.48
C GLY A 69 4.71 -7.75 -12.73
N ARG A 70 4.69 -6.43 -12.52
CA ARG A 70 4.64 -5.40 -13.55
C ARG A 70 5.82 -4.46 -13.37
N SER A 71 6.43 -4.04 -14.48
CA SER A 71 7.54 -3.07 -14.43
C SER A 71 7.05 -1.72 -13.94
N GLY A 72 7.82 -1.10 -13.03
CA GLY A 72 7.52 0.23 -12.49
C GLY A 72 6.37 0.30 -11.49
N LEU A 73 5.73 -0.82 -11.15
CA LEU A 73 4.57 -0.85 -10.26
C LEU A 73 4.68 -1.97 -9.23
N ARG A 74 4.52 -1.64 -7.96
CA ARG A 74 4.51 -2.60 -6.84
C ARG A 74 3.11 -2.87 -6.33
N GLY A 75 2.31 -1.82 -6.24
CA GLY A 75 0.93 -1.86 -5.81
C GLY A 75 0.12 -0.72 -6.41
N ALA A 76 -1.17 -0.79 -6.31
CA ALA A 76 -2.10 0.28 -6.68
C ALA A 76 -3.40 0.17 -5.91
N THR A 77 -3.88 1.29 -5.38
CA THR A 77 -5.15 1.40 -4.68
C THR A 77 -6.20 2.08 -5.57
N TYR A 78 -7.34 1.41 -5.77
CA TYR A 78 -8.45 1.87 -6.61
C TYR A 78 -9.70 2.13 -5.76
N PRO A 79 -9.90 3.36 -5.26
CA PRO A 79 -11.00 3.69 -4.35
C PRO A 79 -12.40 3.40 -4.92
N ASP A 80 -12.62 3.76 -6.18
CA ASP A 80 -13.93 3.58 -6.85
C ASP A 80 -14.38 2.13 -6.92
N ARG A 81 -13.43 1.20 -6.99
CA ARG A 81 -13.66 -0.25 -7.03
C ARG A 81 -13.48 -0.93 -5.69
N ARG A 82 -12.92 -0.23 -4.70
CA ARG A 82 -12.45 -0.79 -3.42
C ARG A 82 -11.53 -1.99 -3.62
N VAL A 83 -10.55 -1.84 -4.52
CA VAL A 83 -9.60 -2.88 -4.87
C VAL A 83 -8.18 -2.37 -4.66
N ILE A 84 -7.36 -3.21 -4.06
CA ILE A 84 -5.91 -3.08 -3.99
C ILE A 84 -5.32 -4.14 -4.90
N GLU A 85 -4.43 -3.77 -5.81
CA GLU A 85 -3.67 -4.68 -6.66
C GLU A 85 -2.21 -4.68 -6.22
N ILE A 86 -1.67 -5.87 -5.95
CA ILE A 86 -0.27 -6.10 -5.56
C ILE A 86 0.42 -6.89 -6.67
N TYR A 87 1.47 -6.33 -7.24
CA TYR A 87 2.20 -6.94 -8.36
C TYR A 87 3.43 -7.70 -7.84
N VAL A 88 3.30 -9.04 -7.80
CA VAL A 88 4.25 -9.97 -7.18
C VAL A 88 5.34 -10.34 -8.16
N ARG A 89 6.59 -10.11 -7.79
CA ARG A 89 7.78 -10.54 -8.54
C ARG A 89 8.28 -11.87 -8.00
N SER A 90 8.96 -12.64 -8.82
CA SER A 90 9.53 -13.94 -8.41
C SER A 90 10.60 -13.82 -7.32
N SER A 91 11.24 -12.66 -7.21
CA SER A 91 12.24 -12.37 -6.19
C SER A 91 11.67 -11.86 -4.86
N ASP A 92 10.37 -11.57 -4.79
CA ASP A 92 9.78 -10.95 -3.61
C ASP A 92 9.76 -11.90 -2.42
N THR A 93 10.23 -11.41 -1.30
CA THR A 93 10.09 -12.07 -0.01
C THR A 93 8.70 -11.78 0.60
N PRO A 94 8.21 -12.62 1.52
CA PRO A 94 6.96 -12.32 2.25
C PRO A 94 6.99 -10.98 3.00
N ALA A 95 8.15 -10.56 3.51
CA ALA A 95 8.29 -9.30 4.24
C ALA A 95 8.15 -8.08 3.30
N GLU A 96 8.80 -8.12 2.13
CA GLU A 96 8.65 -7.08 1.10
C GLU A 96 7.21 -6.97 0.61
N LEU A 97 6.56 -8.11 0.34
CA LEU A 97 5.15 -8.11 -0.04
C LEU A 97 4.24 -7.59 1.08
N ALA A 98 4.52 -7.93 2.34
CA ALA A 98 3.75 -7.42 3.47
C ALA A 98 3.87 -5.89 3.58
N HIS A 99 5.06 -5.33 3.32
CA HIS A 99 5.26 -3.89 3.27
C HIS A 99 4.42 -3.25 2.16
N VAL A 100 4.48 -3.77 0.93
CA VAL A 100 3.68 -3.25 -0.18
C VAL A 100 2.19 -3.33 0.13
N VAL A 101 1.71 -4.47 0.65
CA VAL A 101 0.30 -4.63 1.05
C VAL A 101 -0.08 -3.61 2.13
N ALA A 102 0.73 -3.43 3.16
CA ALA A 102 0.46 -2.49 4.24
C ALA A 102 0.46 -1.03 3.75
N HIS A 103 1.33 -0.68 2.82
CA HIS A 103 1.38 0.63 2.18
C HIS A 103 0.08 0.91 1.40
N GLU A 104 -0.36 -0.01 0.55
CA GLU A 104 -1.62 0.14 -0.19
C GLU A 104 -2.85 0.15 0.73
N LEU A 105 -2.80 -0.60 1.83
CA LEU A 105 -3.83 -0.52 2.87
C LEU A 105 -3.84 0.85 3.56
N GLY A 106 -2.68 1.48 3.74
CA GLY A 106 -2.57 2.87 4.21
C GLY A 106 -3.31 3.84 3.31
N HIS A 107 -3.15 3.74 1.98
CA HIS A 107 -3.93 4.52 1.01
C HIS A 107 -5.42 4.22 1.08
N ALA A 108 -5.80 2.95 1.22
CA ALA A 108 -7.21 2.56 1.33
C ALA A 108 -7.85 3.12 2.61
N VAL A 109 -7.12 3.16 3.73
CA VAL A 109 -7.56 3.79 4.98
C VAL A 109 -7.72 5.30 4.79
N ASP A 110 -6.73 5.97 4.19
CA ASP A 110 -6.79 7.40 3.89
C ASP A 110 -8.08 7.74 3.13
N VAL A 111 -8.29 7.14 1.97
CA VAL A 111 -9.45 7.48 1.12
C VAL A 111 -10.79 7.02 1.68
N SER A 112 -10.80 6.12 2.66
CA SER A 112 -12.03 5.59 3.27
C SER A 112 -12.40 6.29 4.57
N ARG A 113 -11.45 6.93 5.27
CA ARG A 113 -11.63 7.40 6.64
C ARG A 113 -11.20 8.82 6.90
N LEU A 114 -10.14 9.31 6.23
CA LEU A 114 -9.61 10.63 6.49
C LEU A 114 -10.36 11.69 5.67
N ASP A 115 -10.76 12.74 6.32
CA ASP A 115 -11.19 13.97 5.67
C ASP A 115 -10.01 14.96 5.50
N ASP A 116 -10.29 16.14 4.97
CA ASP A 116 -9.26 17.15 4.72
C ASP A 116 -8.70 17.74 6.04
N ALA A 117 -9.50 17.75 7.12
CA ALA A 117 -9.04 18.20 8.43
C ALA A 117 -8.08 17.19 9.03
N ASP A 118 -8.37 15.90 8.93
CA ASP A 118 -7.49 14.82 9.37
C ASP A 118 -6.14 14.84 8.64
N ARG A 119 -6.18 15.03 7.31
CA ARG A 119 -4.98 15.18 6.47
C ARG A 119 -4.16 16.41 6.85
N ALA A 120 -4.80 17.52 7.18
CA ALA A 120 -4.11 18.72 7.67
C ALA A 120 -3.44 18.49 9.03
N VAL A 121 -4.10 17.77 9.94
CA VAL A 121 -3.54 17.37 11.24
C VAL A 121 -2.32 16.48 11.05
N TRP A 122 -2.39 15.47 10.17
CA TRP A 122 -1.24 14.62 9.85
C TRP A 122 -0.08 15.42 9.27
N LYS A 123 -0.33 16.26 8.26
CA LYS A 123 0.71 17.14 7.68
C LYS A 123 1.41 17.98 8.73
N THR A 124 0.64 18.57 9.66
CA THR A 124 1.20 19.36 10.76
C THR A 124 2.11 18.52 11.66
N ALA A 125 1.66 17.32 12.05
CA ALA A 125 2.44 16.42 12.89
C ALA A 125 3.73 15.93 12.22
N ARG A 126 3.72 15.85 10.88
CA ARG A 126 4.90 15.46 10.08
C ARG A 126 5.78 16.64 9.66
N GLY A 127 5.42 17.87 10.03
CA GLY A 127 6.16 19.08 9.60
C GLY A 127 6.01 19.38 8.10
N ILE A 128 5.01 18.82 7.44
CA ILE A 128 4.72 19.04 6.03
C ILE A 128 3.97 20.36 5.87
N GLY A 129 4.45 21.25 5.01
CA GLY A 129 3.85 22.57 4.80
C GLY A 129 2.38 22.50 4.38
N ALA A 130 1.54 23.39 4.92
CA ALA A 130 0.10 23.39 4.66
C ALA A 130 -0.24 23.50 3.15
N GLY A 131 0.56 24.23 2.37
CA GLY A 131 0.38 24.39 0.92
C GLY A 131 0.77 23.18 0.08
N VAL A 132 1.39 22.13 0.65
CA VAL A 132 1.73 20.92 -0.09
C VAL A 132 0.44 20.11 -0.33
N ALA A 133 0.12 19.85 -1.60
CA ALA A 133 -1.07 19.09 -1.95
C ALA A 133 -0.95 17.65 -1.44
N TRP A 134 -2.07 17.10 -0.90
CA TRP A 134 -2.12 15.72 -0.40
C TRP A 134 -1.89 14.71 -1.54
N PHE A 135 -2.64 14.88 -2.62
CA PHE A 135 -2.44 14.20 -3.89
C PHE A 135 -1.98 15.22 -4.92
N PRO A 136 -0.69 15.34 -5.22
CA PRO A 136 -0.25 16.27 -6.27
C PRO A 136 -0.77 15.82 -7.63
N ASN A 137 -1.14 16.79 -8.46
CA ASN A 137 -1.59 16.52 -9.81
C ASN A 137 -0.39 16.08 -10.69
N GLY A 138 -0.55 14.96 -11.37
CA GLY A 138 0.43 14.44 -12.35
C GLY A 138 1.14 13.18 -11.88
N SER A 139 1.38 12.27 -12.84
CA SER A 139 2.06 10.98 -12.63
C SER A 139 3.58 11.09 -12.44
N ALA A 140 4.13 12.31 -12.43
CA ALA A 140 5.57 12.52 -12.36
C ALA A 140 6.13 12.59 -10.94
N VAL A 141 5.28 12.72 -9.92
CA VAL A 141 5.72 12.78 -8.52
C VAL A 141 5.70 11.36 -7.94
N PRO A 142 6.85 10.82 -7.52
CA PRO A 142 6.90 9.53 -6.85
C PRO A 142 6.03 9.56 -5.58
N ASP A 143 5.29 8.50 -5.33
CA ASP A 143 4.37 8.41 -4.21
C ASP A 143 5.06 8.72 -2.87
N TYR A 144 6.21 8.13 -2.60
CA TYR A 144 7.03 8.40 -1.40
C TYR A 144 7.46 9.87 -1.20
N SER A 145 7.22 10.74 -2.17
CA SER A 145 7.47 12.19 -2.11
C SER A 145 6.18 12.99 -1.90
N THR A 146 5.07 12.35 -1.62
CA THR A 146 3.76 12.98 -1.41
C THR A 146 3.30 12.83 0.04
N PRO A 147 2.46 13.75 0.57
CA PRO A 147 1.88 13.57 1.90
C PRO A 147 1.03 12.30 2.03
N ALA A 148 0.32 11.91 0.97
CA ALA A 148 -0.45 10.65 0.93
C ALA A 148 0.47 9.43 1.00
N GLY A 149 1.59 9.46 0.28
CA GLY A 149 2.60 8.39 0.35
C GLY A 149 3.35 8.37 1.68
N ASP A 150 3.61 9.51 2.32
CA ASP A 150 4.16 9.56 3.68
C ASP A 150 3.20 8.95 4.71
N TRP A 151 1.89 9.20 4.57
CA TRP A 151 0.86 8.54 5.38
C TRP A 151 0.88 7.02 5.16
N ALA A 152 0.83 6.56 3.92
CA ALA A 152 0.81 5.15 3.57
C ALA A 152 2.09 4.42 4.03
N GLU A 153 3.24 5.06 3.87
CA GLU A 153 4.53 4.54 4.32
C GLU A 153 4.61 4.47 5.85
N SER A 154 4.12 5.50 6.55
CA SER A 154 4.03 5.49 8.01
C SER A 154 3.10 4.38 8.52
N PHE A 155 2.01 4.12 7.82
CA PHE A 155 1.09 3.03 8.11
C PHE A 155 1.76 1.67 7.92
N ALA A 156 2.48 1.48 6.82
CA ALA A 156 3.25 0.26 6.57
C ALA A 156 4.32 0.03 7.65
N HIS A 157 5.10 1.06 7.96
CA HIS A 157 6.14 0.97 8.99
C HIS A 157 5.56 0.60 10.37
N TRP A 158 4.44 1.19 10.76
CA TRP A 158 3.76 0.85 12.01
C TRP A 158 3.33 -0.62 12.07
N HIS A 159 2.77 -1.14 10.98
CA HIS A 159 2.15 -2.47 10.99
C HIS A 159 3.10 -3.63 10.68
N VAL A 160 4.15 -3.41 9.91
CA VAL A 160 5.11 -4.47 9.54
C VAL A 160 6.53 -4.21 10.00
N GLY A 161 6.86 -2.96 10.40
CA GLY A 161 8.18 -2.62 10.93
C GLY A 161 9.31 -2.82 9.92
N SER A 162 9.02 -2.61 8.63
CA SER A 162 9.95 -2.79 7.52
C SER A 162 10.79 -1.54 7.24
N ASP A 163 11.53 -1.56 6.13
CA ASP A 163 12.31 -0.45 5.60
C ASP A 163 11.48 0.83 5.48
N TRP A 164 12.16 1.97 5.37
CA TRP A 164 11.54 3.28 5.31
C TRP A 164 11.85 3.98 3.97
N PHE A 165 10.83 4.39 3.22
CA PHE A 165 10.99 4.97 1.89
C PHE A 165 10.47 6.40 1.74
N SER A 166 9.66 6.94 2.67
CA SER A 166 9.17 8.32 2.59
C SER A 166 10.34 9.31 2.46
N LYS A 167 10.17 10.29 1.58
CA LYS A 167 11.12 11.39 1.35
C LYS A 167 10.76 12.65 2.13
N LEU A 168 9.66 12.65 2.86
CA LEU A 168 9.15 13.82 3.59
C LEU A 168 9.62 13.90 5.05
N GLY A 169 10.15 12.82 5.60
CA GLY A 169 10.65 12.81 6.96
C GLY A 169 11.13 11.44 7.43
N PRO A 170 11.64 11.34 8.65
CA PRO A 170 12.04 10.05 9.26
C PRO A 170 10.82 9.18 9.56
N PRO A 171 11.01 7.90 9.94
CA PRO A 171 9.93 7.06 10.45
C PRO A 171 9.12 7.77 11.55
N PRO A 172 7.80 7.50 11.65
CA PRO A 172 6.95 8.17 12.63
C PRO A 172 7.39 7.81 14.06
N ASP A 173 7.41 8.80 14.93
CA ASP A 173 7.60 8.59 16.37
C ASP A 173 6.34 8.03 17.06
N ALA A 174 6.43 7.68 18.32
CA ALA A 174 5.32 7.10 19.08
C ALA A 174 4.08 8.01 19.15
N GLY A 175 4.28 9.34 19.21
CA GLY A 175 3.18 10.32 19.19
C GLY A 175 2.47 10.36 17.84
N GLN A 176 3.24 10.30 16.76
CA GLN A 176 2.74 10.27 15.40
C GLN A 176 2.01 8.93 15.10
N VAL A 177 2.53 7.81 15.61
CA VAL A 177 1.84 6.50 15.53
C VAL A 177 0.52 6.54 16.30
N ALA A 178 0.47 7.10 17.52
CA ALA A 178 -0.77 7.25 18.27
C ALA A 178 -1.77 8.17 17.57
N LEU A 179 -1.30 9.25 16.94
CA LEU A 179 -2.14 10.12 16.11
C LEU A 179 -2.72 9.33 14.92
N MET A 180 -1.87 8.60 14.19
CA MET A 180 -2.29 7.78 13.06
C MET A 180 -3.35 6.75 13.46
N ALA A 181 -3.14 6.03 14.58
CA ALA A 181 -4.11 5.06 15.10
C ALA A 181 -5.49 5.71 15.31
N ARG A 182 -5.52 6.90 15.92
CA ARG A 182 -6.76 7.65 16.15
C ARG A 182 -7.42 8.08 14.84
N LEU A 183 -6.67 8.67 13.90
CA LEU A 183 -7.19 9.11 12.59
C LEU A 183 -7.70 7.94 11.75
N ALA A 184 -7.02 6.80 11.81
CA ALA A 184 -7.44 5.57 11.13
C ALA A 184 -8.63 4.87 11.82
N GLY A 185 -9.03 5.28 13.02
CA GLY A 185 -10.07 4.61 13.82
C GLY A 185 -9.62 3.25 14.35
N LEU A 186 -8.35 3.15 14.77
CA LEU A 186 -7.68 1.93 15.26
C LEU A 186 -7.26 2.06 16.74
N GLY A 187 -7.65 3.13 17.40
CA GLY A 187 -7.36 3.42 18.82
C GLY A 187 -8.44 2.95 19.76
#